data_71173e54a7dd07edeac7b1cc5b16deba
#
_entry.id   71173e54a7dd07edeac7b1cc5b16deba
#
_cell.length_a   1.000
_cell.length_b   1.000
_cell.length_c   1.000
_cell.angle_alpha   90.00
_cell.angle_beta   90.00
_cell.angle_gamma   90.00
#
_symmetry.space_group_name_H-M   'P 1'
#
loop_
_entity.id
_entity.type
_entity.pdbx_description
1 polymer ?
#
loop_
_entity_poly.entity_id
_entity_poly.type
_entity_poly.pdbx_seq_one_letter_code
_entity_poly.pdbx_strand_id
1 'polypeptide(L)'
;MRKGIDWTHRVRARADYQRQNGVTSRENFLFAYEPRWQFGEDVFAYGLAQYERDRIQGYTGRYAISGGLGYNIVDNGDLSLSVKAGPAFRVTQSTDGSSESRIAGLVGVDFDWRILERLTLTQDVNALAETGGQAVAVFDAAGTTLNLITGLDFRVTDSLRARLSYQVDYDSNPPVGNVTTDTLTRATIIYGF
;
A
#
# COMPACT_ATOMS: atom_id res chain seq x y z
N MET A 1 -14.33 -29.05 -10.66
CA MET A 1 -13.32 -28.77 -9.64
C MET A 1 -11.99 -28.50 -10.34
N ARG A 2 -11.63 -27.26 -10.58
CA ARG A 2 -10.25 -26.88 -11.00
C ARG A 2 -9.44 -26.68 -9.71
N LYS A 3 -8.61 -27.62 -9.35
CA LYS A 3 -7.52 -27.42 -8.40
C LYS A 3 -6.37 -26.76 -9.17
N GLY A 4 -6.47 -25.47 -9.38
CA GLY A 4 -5.34 -24.64 -9.80
C GLY A 4 -4.74 -24.01 -8.56
N ILE A 5 -3.44 -24.13 -8.39
CA ILE A 5 -2.70 -23.28 -7.44
C ILE A 5 -2.67 -21.92 -8.12
N ASP A 6 -3.58 -21.03 -7.74
CA ASP A 6 -3.68 -19.72 -8.36
C ASP A 6 -2.79 -18.75 -7.60
N TRP A 7 -1.66 -18.44 -8.22
CA TRP A 7 -0.77 -17.38 -7.78
C TRP A 7 -1.18 -16.06 -8.46
N THR A 8 -1.32 -15.03 -7.65
CA THR A 8 -1.46 -13.66 -8.13
C THR A 8 -0.26 -12.85 -7.68
N HIS A 9 0.33 -12.10 -8.59
CA HIS A 9 1.49 -11.25 -8.31
C HIS A 9 1.09 -9.79 -8.54
N ARG A 10 1.14 -8.99 -7.48
CA ARG A 10 0.92 -7.55 -7.57
C ARG A 10 2.26 -6.83 -7.41
N VAL A 11 2.62 -6.03 -8.39
CA VAL A 11 3.79 -5.15 -8.34
C VAL A 11 3.30 -3.71 -8.36
N ARG A 12 3.82 -2.89 -7.46
CA ARG A 12 3.56 -1.45 -7.42
C ARG A 12 4.89 -0.71 -7.41
N ALA A 13 5.07 0.19 -8.34
CA ALA A 13 6.21 1.09 -8.38
C ALA A 13 5.70 2.53 -8.54
N ARG A 14 6.26 3.45 -7.78
CA ARG A 14 5.94 4.87 -7.83
C ARG A 14 7.22 5.68 -7.68
N ALA A 15 7.35 6.72 -8.48
CA ALA A 15 8.41 7.71 -8.35
C ALA A 15 7.80 9.11 -8.53
N ASP A 16 7.90 9.93 -7.50
CA ASP A 16 7.44 11.31 -7.52
C ASP A 16 8.65 12.23 -7.30
N TYR A 17 8.88 13.12 -8.24
CA TYR A 17 9.93 14.12 -8.15
C TYR A 17 9.35 15.48 -8.54
N GLN A 18 9.50 16.45 -7.65
CA GLN A 18 9.09 17.83 -7.91
C GLN A 18 10.19 18.79 -7.47
N ARG A 19 10.51 19.73 -8.34
CA ARG A 19 11.46 20.81 -8.06
C ARG A 19 10.83 22.14 -8.43
N GLN A 20 10.87 23.10 -7.52
CA GLN A 20 10.33 24.43 -7.72
C GLN A 20 11.36 25.48 -7.28
N ASN A 21 11.64 26.47 -8.13
CA ASN A 21 12.62 27.54 -7.86
C ASN A 21 13.99 27.03 -7.41
N GLY A 22 14.47 25.90 -7.98
CA GLY A 22 15.76 25.33 -7.63
C GLY A 22 15.77 24.46 -6.37
N VAL A 23 14.67 24.41 -5.62
CA VAL A 23 14.51 23.59 -4.40
C VAL A 23 13.66 22.36 -4.72
N THR A 24 14.13 21.17 -4.30
CA THR A 24 13.35 19.93 -4.41
C THR A 24 12.30 19.93 -3.31
N SER A 25 11.02 19.91 -3.71
CA SER A 25 9.86 19.92 -2.81
C SER A 25 9.22 18.53 -2.64
N ARG A 26 9.54 17.58 -3.52
CA ARG A 26 9.11 16.18 -3.42
C ARG A 26 10.16 15.27 -4.05
N GLU A 27 10.55 14.23 -3.32
CA GLU A 27 11.43 13.16 -3.79
C GLU A 27 11.00 11.87 -3.08
N ASN A 28 10.01 11.18 -3.66
CA ASN A 28 9.50 9.93 -3.13
C ASN A 28 9.67 8.82 -4.15
N PHE A 29 10.17 7.68 -3.71
CA PHE A 29 10.23 6.45 -4.48
C PHE A 29 9.66 5.32 -3.64
N LEU A 30 8.72 4.55 -4.22
CA LEU A 30 8.12 3.36 -3.61
C LEU A 30 8.19 2.21 -4.58
N PHE A 31 8.59 1.06 -4.08
CA PHE A 31 8.47 -0.24 -4.75
C PHE A 31 7.83 -1.23 -3.78
N ALA A 32 6.81 -1.95 -4.23
CA ALA A 32 6.16 -2.99 -3.46
C ALA A 32 5.85 -4.19 -4.33
N TYR A 33 6.07 -5.37 -3.77
CA TYR A 33 5.75 -6.65 -4.38
C TYR A 33 4.91 -7.48 -3.42
N GLU A 34 3.73 -7.92 -3.86
CA GLU A 34 2.77 -8.70 -3.08
C GLU A 34 2.35 -9.95 -3.87
N PRO A 35 2.99 -11.10 -3.63
CA PRO A 35 2.48 -12.39 -4.07
C PRO A 35 1.31 -12.83 -3.19
N ARG A 36 0.28 -13.41 -3.81
CA ARG A 36 -0.84 -14.07 -3.15
C ARG A 36 -0.98 -15.49 -3.67
N TRP A 37 -1.25 -16.40 -2.78
CA TRP A 37 -1.52 -17.79 -3.07
C TRP A 37 -2.91 -18.16 -2.55
N GLN A 38 -3.84 -18.42 -3.48
CA GLN A 38 -5.18 -18.89 -3.19
C GLN A 38 -5.14 -20.39 -2.91
N PHE A 39 -5.51 -20.83 -1.70
CA PHE A 39 -5.48 -22.24 -1.32
C PHE A 39 -6.84 -22.77 -0.86
N GLY A 40 -7.87 -21.94 -0.78
CA GLY A 40 -9.26 -22.25 -0.52
C GLY A 40 -10.18 -21.47 -1.46
N GLU A 41 -11.49 -21.62 -1.31
CA GLU A 41 -12.46 -20.87 -2.12
C GLU A 41 -12.32 -19.36 -1.84
N ASP A 42 -12.19 -19.00 -0.57
CA ASP A 42 -12.14 -17.59 -0.13
C ASP A 42 -10.85 -17.24 0.61
N VAL A 43 -9.98 -18.22 0.92
CA VAL A 43 -8.79 -18.01 1.76
C VAL A 43 -7.52 -17.96 0.91
N PHE A 44 -6.68 -16.97 1.17
CA PHE A 44 -5.36 -16.85 0.54
C PHE A 44 -4.26 -16.57 1.57
N ALA A 45 -3.04 -16.99 1.24
CA ALA A 45 -1.84 -16.51 1.91
C ALA A 45 -1.24 -15.36 1.10
N TYR A 46 -0.61 -14.39 1.76
CA TYR A 46 0.11 -13.32 1.09
C TYR A 46 1.50 -13.14 1.67
N GLY A 47 2.38 -12.61 0.85
CA GLY A 47 3.64 -11.99 1.25
C GLY A 47 3.64 -10.53 0.79
N LEU A 48 4.41 -9.69 1.46
CA LEU A 48 4.66 -8.30 1.06
C LEU A 48 6.12 -7.98 1.27
N ALA A 49 6.75 -7.41 0.25
CA ALA A 49 8.05 -6.75 0.38
C ALA A 49 7.91 -5.33 -0.16
N GLN A 50 8.25 -4.35 0.64
CA GLN A 50 8.13 -2.94 0.29
C GLN A 50 9.43 -2.20 0.57
N TYR A 51 9.81 -1.35 -0.35
CA TYR A 51 10.87 -0.37 -0.20
C TYR A 51 10.31 1.02 -0.50
N GLU A 52 10.60 1.97 0.37
CA GLU A 52 10.23 3.36 0.21
C GLU A 52 11.42 4.26 0.54
N ARG A 53 11.55 5.36 -0.18
CA ARG A 53 12.52 6.41 0.08
C ARG A 53 11.82 7.75 -0.06
N ASP A 54 11.90 8.55 0.99
CA ASP A 54 11.40 9.91 0.99
C ASP A 54 12.31 10.80 1.85
N ARG A 55 13.21 11.53 1.19
CA ARG A 55 14.17 12.40 1.87
C ARG A 55 13.51 13.63 2.48
N ILE A 56 12.40 14.05 1.90
CA ILE A 56 11.66 15.22 2.41
C ILE A 56 10.95 14.87 3.71
N GLN A 57 10.44 13.64 3.82
CA GLN A 57 9.87 13.11 5.05
C GLN A 57 10.91 12.60 6.07
N GLY A 58 12.21 12.76 5.78
CA GLY A 58 13.28 12.51 6.75
C GLY A 58 13.82 11.09 6.78
N TYR A 59 13.52 10.23 5.79
CA TYR A 59 14.10 8.89 5.70
C TYR A 59 14.77 8.63 4.34
N THR A 60 15.96 8.03 4.39
CA THR A 60 16.73 7.63 3.21
C THR A 60 16.32 6.28 2.68
N GLY A 61 15.70 5.46 3.52
CA GLY A 61 15.14 4.14 3.15
C GLY A 61 14.24 3.60 4.25
N ARG A 62 13.10 3.08 3.84
CA ARG A 62 12.16 2.36 4.70
C ARG A 62 11.86 1.02 4.03
N TYR A 63 12.16 -0.06 4.71
CA TYR A 63 11.98 -1.42 4.24
C TYR A 63 10.90 -2.07 5.10
N ALA A 64 9.94 -2.72 4.48
CA ALA A 64 8.94 -3.50 5.19
C ALA A 64 8.76 -4.87 4.54
N ILE A 65 8.68 -5.90 5.35
CA ILE A 65 8.26 -7.23 4.94
C ILE A 65 7.08 -7.65 5.80
N SER A 66 6.13 -8.34 5.21
CA SER A 66 4.97 -8.89 5.90
C SER A 66 4.55 -10.20 5.24
N GLY A 67 3.85 -11.02 5.98
CA GLY A 67 3.22 -12.22 5.45
C GLY A 67 2.11 -12.67 6.37
N GLY A 68 1.06 -13.25 5.81
CA GLY A 68 -0.11 -13.61 6.58
C GLY A 68 -1.19 -14.26 5.74
N LEU A 69 -2.39 -14.19 6.26
CA LEU A 69 -3.59 -14.74 5.63
C LEU A 69 -4.55 -13.63 5.24
N GLY A 70 -5.34 -13.90 4.23
CA GLY A 70 -6.44 -13.06 3.82
C GLY A 70 -7.68 -13.88 3.49
N TYR A 71 -8.79 -13.17 3.41
CA TYR A 71 -10.10 -13.72 3.15
C TYR A 71 -10.84 -12.86 2.13
N ASN A 72 -11.37 -13.48 1.09
CA ASN A 72 -12.26 -12.84 0.12
C ASN A 72 -13.67 -12.86 0.69
N ILE A 73 -14.18 -11.71 1.12
CA ILE A 73 -15.52 -11.57 1.69
C ILE A 73 -16.57 -11.66 0.58
N VAL A 74 -16.25 -11.03 -0.56
CA VAL A 74 -17.08 -11.05 -1.78
C VAL A 74 -16.14 -11.10 -2.98
N ASP A 75 -16.45 -11.96 -3.93
CA ASP A 75 -15.83 -12.00 -5.25
C ASP A 75 -16.82 -12.55 -6.27
N ASN A 76 -17.58 -11.65 -6.91
CA ASN A 76 -18.63 -12.02 -7.87
C ASN A 76 -18.42 -11.44 -9.29
N GLY A 77 -17.20 -10.95 -9.56
CA GLY A 77 -16.81 -10.39 -10.85
C GLY A 77 -17.16 -8.90 -11.03
N ASP A 78 -18.17 -8.37 -10.37
CA ASP A 78 -18.47 -6.93 -10.35
C ASP A 78 -18.02 -6.24 -9.05
N LEU A 79 -18.02 -7.01 -7.96
CA LEU A 79 -17.61 -6.57 -6.65
C LEU A 79 -16.60 -7.55 -6.07
N SER A 80 -15.44 -7.06 -5.68
CA SER A 80 -14.45 -7.81 -4.93
C SER A 80 -14.12 -7.05 -3.64
N LEU A 81 -14.18 -7.75 -2.53
CA LEU A 81 -13.80 -7.26 -1.22
C LEU A 81 -12.96 -8.30 -0.52
N SER A 82 -11.73 -7.99 -0.22
CA SER A 82 -10.86 -8.85 0.56
C SER A 82 -10.23 -8.13 1.74
N VAL A 83 -9.97 -8.90 2.79
CA VAL A 83 -9.23 -8.45 3.98
C VAL A 83 -8.01 -9.34 4.16
N LYS A 84 -6.94 -8.77 4.71
CA LYS A 84 -5.72 -9.51 5.02
C LYS A 84 -5.14 -9.03 6.34
N ALA A 85 -4.46 -9.91 7.05
CA ALA A 85 -3.74 -9.57 8.27
C ALA A 85 -2.53 -10.48 8.46
N GLY A 86 -1.50 -9.96 9.12
CA GLY A 86 -0.32 -10.73 9.46
C GLY A 86 0.77 -9.91 10.14
N PRO A 87 1.78 -10.59 10.66
CA PRO A 87 2.96 -9.94 11.22
C PRO A 87 3.75 -9.20 10.12
N ALA A 88 4.39 -8.12 10.53
CA ALA A 88 5.27 -7.33 9.69
C ALA A 88 6.55 -6.97 10.45
N PHE A 89 7.60 -6.72 9.71
CA PHE A 89 8.86 -6.19 10.22
C PHE A 89 9.26 -4.99 9.37
N ARG A 90 9.59 -3.88 10.02
CA ARG A 90 9.97 -2.64 9.36
C ARG A 90 11.33 -2.16 9.83
N VAL A 91 12.16 -1.70 8.90
CA VAL A 91 13.42 -1.01 9.14
C VAL A 91 13.34 0.37 8.51
N THR A 92 13.58 1.41 9.28
CA THR A 92 13.63 2.79 8.81
C THR A 92 15.04 3.33 9.00
N GLN A 93 15.62 3.85 7.92
CA GLN A 93 16.90 4.55 7.92
C GLN A 93 16.62 6.04 7.75
N SER A 94 16.93 6.82 8.77
CA SER A 94 16.68 8.26 8.79
C SER A 94 17.79 9.04 8.08
N THR A 95 17.51 10.29 7.72
CA THR A 95 18.50 11.19 7.07
C THR A 95 19.62 11.63 8.00
N ASP A 96 19.44 11.52 9.32
CA ASP A 96 20.46 11.77 10.33
C ASP A 96 21.46 10.60 10.52
N GLY A 97 21.27 9.50 9.76
CA GLY A 97 22.09 8.30 9.83
C GLY A 97 21.62 7.28 10.88
N SER A 98 20.58 7.56 11.63
CA SER A 98 19.98 6.60 12.55
C SER A 98 19.23 5.49 11.80
N SER A 99 19.17 4.30 12.41
CA SER A 99 18.43 3.17 11.88
C SER A 99 17.59 2.55 12.99
N GLU A 100 16.32 2.35 12.70
CA GLU A 100 15.38 1.78 13.64
C GLU A 100 14.67 0.57 13.03
N SER A 101 14.56 -0.51 13.83
CA SER A 101 13.87 -1.75 13.43
C SER A 101 12.71 -2.00 14.35
N ARG A 102 11.53 -2.30 13.79
CA ARG A 102 10.31 -2.53 14.56
C ARG A 102 9.52 -3.73 14.06
N ILE A 103 8.93 -4.45 15.00
CA ILE A 103 7.90 -5.46 14.72
C ILE A 103 6.57 -4.73 14.66
N ALA A 104 5.71 -5.14 13.74
CA ALA A 104 4.42 -4.53 13.50
C ALA A 104 3.37 -5.60 13.15
N GLY A 105 2.11 -5.23 13.21
CA GLY A 105 1.00 -5.95 12.58
C GLY A 105 0.53 -5.20 11.34
N LEU A 106 0.28 -5.91 10.26
CA LEU A 106 -0.34 -5.36 9.05
C LEU A 106 -1.79 -5.81 8.96
N VAL A 107 -2.68 -4.87 8.68
CA VAL A 107 -4.06 -5.13 8.29
C VAL A 107 -4.31 -4.41 6.98
N GLY A 108 -4.91 -5.11 6.00
CA GLY A 108 -5.24 -4.55 4.71
C GLY A 108 -6.67 -4.86 4.30
N VAL A 109 -7.25 -3.95 3.54
CA VAL A 109 -8.55 -4.10 2.88
C VAL A 109 -8.37 -3.69 1.42
N ASP A 110 -8.73 -4.58 0.51
CA ASP A 110 -8.79 -4.30 -0.93
C ASP A 110 -10.26 -4.40 -1.36
N PHE A 111 -10.76 -3.35 -2.00
CA PHE A 111 -12.13 -3.26 -2.49
C PHE A 111 -12.11 -2.76 -3.93
N ASP A 112 -12.72 -3.53 -4.83
CA ASP A 112 -12.90 -3.21 -6.24
C ASP A 112 -14.37 -3.34 -6.59
N TRP A 113 -14.99 -2.28 -7.13
CA TRP A 113 -16.37 -2.28 -7.56
C TRP A 113 -16.53 -1.75 -8.97
N ARG A 114 -16.97 -2.61 -9.87
CA ARG A 114 -17.35 -2.23 -11.23
C ARG A 114 -18.74 -1.60 -11.20
N ILE A 115 -18.78 -0.27 -11.10
CA ILE A 115 -20.03 0.52 -11.05
C ILE A 115 -20.74 0.45 -12.40
N LEU A 116 -19.97 0.52 -13.50
CA LEU A 116 -20.42 0.41 -14.88
C LEU A 116 -19.43 -0.46 -15.66
N GLU A 117 -19.79 -0.94 -16.85
CA GLU A 117 -18.89 -1.73 -17.70
C GLU A 117 -17.51 -1.07 -17.96
N ARG A 118 -17.47 0.26 -17.91
CA ARG A 118 -16.25 1.04 -18.15
C ARG A 118 -15.75 1.80 -16.95
N LEU A 119 -16.41 1.72 -15.80
CA LEU A 119 -16.08 2.48 -14.61
C LEU A 119 -15.91 1.56 -13.41
N THR A 120 -14.72 1.55 -12.84
CA THR A 120 -14.38 0.78 -11.64
C THR A 120 -13.91 1.73 -10.54
N LEU A 121 -14.49 1.60 -9.36
CA LEU A 121 -14.00 2.21 -8.12
C LEU A 121 -13.09 1.21 -7.44
N THR A 122 -11.91 1.66 -7.04
CA THR A 122 -10.95 0.85 -6.28
C THR A 122 -10.64 1.53 -4.97
N GLN A 123 -10.52 0.78 -3.90
CA GLN A 123 -10.15 1.26 -2.58
C GLN A 123 -9.13 0.30 -1.96
N ASP A 124 -7.89 0.77 -1.80
CA ASP A 124 -6.84 0.06 -1.09
C ASP A 124 -6.62 0.73 0.28
N VAL A 125 -6.71 -0.03 1.34
CA VAL A 125 -6.39 0.44 2.70
C VAL A 125 -5.36 -0.51 3.31
N ASN A 126 -4.25 0.03 3.78
CA ASN A 126 -3.25 -0.72 4.51
C ASN A 126 -2.88 0.04 5.78
N ALA A 127 -3.05 -0.60 6.92
CA ALA A 127 -2.64 -0.10 8.22
C ALA A 127 -1.50 -0.98 8.75
N LEU A 128 -0.44 -0.34 9.21
CA LEU A 128 0.68 -0.98 9.87
C LEU A 128 0.80 -0.38 11.26
N ALA A 129 0.57 -1.19 12.29
CA ALA A 129 0.68 -0.80 13.68
C ALA A 129 1.94 -1.42 14.29
N GLU A 130 2.86 -0.59 14.76
CA GLU A 130 4.07 -1.04 15.41
C GLU A 130 3.80 -1.48 16.85
N THR A 131 4.50 -2.51 17.29
CA THR A 131 4.48 -2.91 18.69
C THR A 131 5.55 -2.14 19.44
N GLY A 132 5.22 -1.62 20.63
CA GLY A 132 6.13 -0.81 21.46
C GLY A 132 7.31 -1.59 22.09
N GLY A 133 7.88 -2.57 21.38
CA GLY A 133 9.11 -3.29 21.77
C GLY A 133 8.91 -4.41 22.79
N GLN A 134 7.69 -4.73 23.18
CA GLN A 134 7.37 -5.89 24.02
C GLN A 134 6.62 -6.96 23.23
N ALA A 135 6.97 -8.22 23.41
CA ALA A 135 6.43 -9.37 22.67
C ALA A 135 4.96 -9.72 23.00
N VAL A 136 4.20 -8.82 23.56
CA VAL A 136 2.77 -8.95 23.81
C VAL A 136 2.06 -7.98 22.89
N ALA A 137 1.15 -8.48 22.09
CA ALA A 137 0.36 -7.73 21.09
C ALA A 137 -0.58 -6.70 21.75
N VAL A 138 0.00 -5.67 22.32
CA VAL A 138 -0.69 -4.42 22.61
C VAL A 138 -0.36 -3.50 21.43
N PHE A 139 -1.31 -3.31 20.54
CA PHE A 139 -1.20 -2.32 19.47
C PHE A 139 -1.12 -0.95 20.14
N ASP A 140 0.10 -0.41 20.22
CA ASP A 140 0.28 0.96 20.64
C ASP A 140 0.02 1.86 19.43
N ALA A 141 -0.94 2.78 19.57
CA ALA A 141 -1.27 3.74 18.53
C ALA A 141 -0.09 4.69 18.18
N ALA A 142 0.97 4.70 18.98
CA ALA A 142 2.11 5.58 18.85
C ALA A 142 3.06 5.28 17.66
N GLY A 143 2.84 4.21 16.91
CA GLY A 143 3.64 3.84 15.74
C GLY A 143 2.76 3.34 14.58
N THR A 144 1.58 3.93 14.39
CA THR A 144 0.65 3.51 13.35
C THR A 144 0.86 4.31 12.07
N THR A 145 1.01 3.60 10.95
CA THR A 145 0.94 4.20 9.61
C THR A 145 -0.28 3.67 8.88
N LEU A 146 -1.00 4.57 8.20
CA LEU A 146 -2.16 4.25 7.38
C LEU A 146 -1.91 4.76 5.96
N ASN A 147 -2.04 3.89 4.99
CA ASN A 147 -2.07 4.24 3.58
C ASN A 147 -3.45 3.91 3.02
N LEU A 148 -4.12 4.90 2.47
CA LEU A 148 -5.42 4.79 1.86
C LEU A 148 -5.33 5.32 0.43
N ILE A 149 -5.75 4.52 -0.54
CA ILE A 149 -5.77 4.91 -1.95
C ILE A 149 -7.16 4.63 -2.50
N THR A 150 -7.84 5.70 -2.90
CA THR A 150 -9.10 5.63 -3.65
C THR A 150 -8.80 5.88 -5.11
N GLY A 151 -9.21 4.99 -6.00
CA GLY A 151 -9.03 5.10 -7.44
C GLY A 151 -10.36 5.03 -8.18
N LEU A 152 -10.50 5.83 -9.21
CA LEU A 152 -11.59 5.76 -10.16
C LEU A 152 -10.98 5.48 -11.54
N ASP A 153 -11.17 4.27 -12.04
CA ASP A 153 -10.65 3.79 -13.30
C ASP A 153 -11.74 3.85 -14.38
N PHE A 154 -11.49 4.61 -15.44
CA PHE A 154 -12.37 4.71 -16.59
C PHE A 154 -11.72 4.09 -17.81
N ARG A 155 -12.35 3.06 -18.40
CA ARG A 155 -11.92 2.44 -19.65
C ARG A 155 -12.40 3.29 -20.83
N VAL A 156 -11.47 4.00 -21.47
CA VAL A 156 -11.75 4.83 -22.66
C VAL A 156 -11.89 3.93 -23.89
N THR A 157 -10.91 3.01 -24.07
CA THR A 157 -10.91 1.96 -25.11
C THR A 157 -10.37 0.66 -24.49
N ASP A 158 -10.27 -0.42 -25.28
CA ASP A 158 -9.70 -1.69 -24.79
C ASP A 158 -8.23 -1.57 -24.38
N SER A 159 -7.49 -0.65 -24.99
CA SER A 159 -6.07 -0.38 -24.69
C SER A 159 -5.83 0.90 -23.89
N LEU A 160 -6.81 1.77 -23.72
CA LEU A 160 -6.64 3.06 -23.07
C LEU A 160 -7.54 3.19 -21.85
N ARG A 161 -6.94 3.45 -20.69
CA ARG A 161 -7.64 3.73 -19.42
C ARG A 161 -7.18 5.06 -18.85
N ALA A 162 -8.12 5.80 -18.28
CA ALA A 162 -7.85 6.97 -17.47
C ALA A 162 -8.11 6.62 -16.01
N ARG A 163 -7.22 7.00 -15.11
CA ARG A 163 -7.35 6.80 -13.67
C ARG A 163 -7.22 8.12 -12.94
N LEU A 164 -8.19 8.42 -12.08
CA LEU A 164 -8.09 9.45 -11.07
C LEU A 164 -7.89 8.76 -9.73
N SER A 165 -6.85 9.13 -8.97
CA SER A 165 -6.61 8.56 -7.64
C SER A 165 -6.40 9.65 -6.61
N TYR A 166 -6.91 9.39 -5.41
CA TYR A 166 -6.69 10.16 -4.21
C TYR A 166 -6.03 9.28 -3.16
N GLN A 167 -4.89 9.69 -2.68
CA GLN A 167 -4.10 8.97 -1.69
C GLN A 167 -4.03 9.80 -0.41
N VAL A 168 -4.14 9.12 0.73
CA VAL A 168 -3.89 9.66 2.05
C VAL A 168 -2.84 8.78 2.73
N ASP A 169 -1.75 9.38 3.14
CA ASP A 169 -0.70 8.77 3.93
C ASP A 169 -0.73 9.39 5.32
N TYR A 170 -0.95 8.58 6.33
CA TYR A 170 -0.95 9.00 7.74
C TYR A 170 0.17 8.28 8.48
N ASP A 171 0.94 9.04 9.26
CA ASP A 171 1.94 8.53 10.20
C ASP A 171 1.70 9.19 11.56
N SER A 172 1.44 8.38 12.59
CA SER A 172 1.15 8.89 13.93
C SER A 172 2.40 9.46 14.62
N ASN A 173 3.60 9.10 14.14
CA ASN A 173 4.87 9.55 14.69
C ASN A 173 5.84 9.99 13.60
N PRO A 174 5.51 11.05 12.84
CA PRO A 174 6.37 11.55 11.79
C PRO A 174 7.68 12.14 12.38
N PRO A 175 8.78 12.16 11.62
CA PRO A 175 9.99 12.90 12.02
C PRO A 175 9.70 14.35 12.37
N VAL A 176 10.50 14.91 13.28
CA VAL A 176 10.33 16.28 13.78
C VAL A 176 10.32 17.29 12.62
N GLY A 177 9.27 18.09 12.56
CA GLY A 177 9.06 19.10 11.51
C GLY A 177 8.20 18.64 10.35
N ASN A 178 7.77 17.36 10.32
CA ASN A 178 6.89 16.83 9.28
C ASN A 178 5.43 16.76 9.75
N VAL A 179 4.53 16.72 8.76
CA VAL A 179 3.09 16.60 9.01
C VAL A 179 2.70 15.13 9.23
N THR A 180 1.66 14.92 10.03
CA THR A 180 1.12 13.59 10.31
C THR A 180 0.32 13.02 9.13
N THR A 181 -0.17 13.89 8.25
CA THR A 181 -1.02 13.47 7.12
C THR A 181 -0.54 14.15 5.85
N ASP A 182 -0.23 13.37 4.85
CA ASP A 182 0.05 13.82 3.48
C ASP A 182 -1.05 13.32 2.52
N THR A 183 -1.41 14.15 1.55
CA THR A 183 -2.44 13.82 0.57
C THR A 183 -1.93 14.06 -0.85
N LEU A 184 -2.32 13.18 -1.76
CA LEU A 184 -1.93 13.27 -3.16
C LEU A 184 -3.09 12.93 -4.08
N THR A 185 -3.44 13.86 -4.96
CA THR A 185 -4.34 13.59 -6.08
C THR A 185 -3.53 13.41 -7.35
N ARG A 186 -3.84 12.35 -8.11
CA ARG A 186 -3.13 12.03 -9.35
C ARG A 186 -4.12 11.67 -10.44
N ALA A 187 -3.92 12.23 -11.64
CA ALA A 187 -4.55 11.78 -12.87
C ALA A 187 -3.52 11.02 -13.70
N THR A 188 -3.88 9.83 -14.18
CA THR A 188 -2.98 8.94 -14.93
C THR A 188 -3.68 8.44 -16.17
N ILE A 189 -2.95 8.37 -17.27
CA ILE A 189 -3.39 7.69 -18.49
C ILE A 189 -2.58 6.41 -18.62
N ILE A 190 -3.25 5.27 -18.76
CA ILE A 190 -2.63 3.95 -18.87
C ILE A 190 -2.94 3.41 -20.25
N TYR A 191 -1.89 3.13 -21.01
CA TYR A 191 -2.00 2.49 -22.32
C TYR A 191 -1.44 1.06 -22.24
N GLY A 192 -2.24 0.09 -22.66
CA GLY A 192 -1.86 -1.32 -22.77
C GLY A 192 -1.75 -1.72 -24.25
N PHE A 193 -0.72 -2.46 -24.60
CA PHE A 193 -0.45 -2.99 -25.94
C PHE A 193 -0.21 -4.50 -25.87
#